data_103d40b695875fc53527546732fb11d7
#
_entry.id   103d40b695875fc53527546732fb11d7
#
_cell.length_a   1.000
_cell.length_b   1.000
_cell.length_c   1.000
_cell.angle_alpha   90.00
_cell.angle_beta   90.00
_cell.angle_gamma   90.00
#
_symmetry.space_group_name_H-M   'P 1'
#
loop_
_entity.id
_entity.type
_entity.pdbx_description
1 polymer ?
#
loop_
_entity_poly.entity_id
_entity_poly.type
_entity_poly.pdbx_seq_one_letter_code
_entity_poly.pdbx_strand_id
1 'polypeptide(L)'
;RNPYASVLLDEIEKADPQVITLLLQVLDDGRLTDGQGNTVNFKNTVIIATSNAGFGYEAGLTKDAEKPELMDRLKPYFRPEFLNRFNAVIEFSHLNKEDLSKIVDLMLIEVNKTLSKKEINLAVSDAAKEYLRDQGYDEVMGVRPLRRVIEQEIRDKVTDFHLDNLEVKNLEADMEDGVLVIKEKT
;
A
#
# COMPACT_ATOMS: atom_id res chain seq x y z
N ARG A 1 -11.06 19.57 17.85
CA ARG A 1 -9.61 19.72 18.11
C ARG A 1 -9.14 18.47 18.81
N ASN A 2 -8.40 17.61 18.12
CA ASN A 2 -7.84 16.39 18.70
C ASN A 2 -6.42 16.71 19.16
N PRO A 3 -6.13 16.66 20.47
CA PRO A 3 -4.80 16.97 20.99
C PRO A 3 -3.74 15.91 20.63
N TYR A 4 -4.19 14.70 20.24
CA TYR A 4 -3.33 13.62 19.78
C TYR A 4 -3.80 13.21 18.39
N ALA A 5 -2.99 13.42 17.39
CA ALA A 5 -3.32 13.09 16.00
C ALA A 5 -2.10 12.56 15.26
N SER A 6 -2.34 11.74 14.26
CA SER A 6 -1.35 11.41 13.23
C SER A 6 -1.61 12.28 12.01
N VAL A 7 -0.58 12.93 11.50
CA VAL A 7 -0.60 13.74 10.29
C VAL A 7 0.19 12.99 9.23
N LEU A 8 -0.48 12.60 8.16
CA LEU A 8 0.15 11.97 7.01
C LEU A 8 0.34 13.01 5.90
N LEU A 9 1.56 13.15 5.44
CA LEU A 9 1.98 13.99 4.32
C LEU A 9 2.39 13.05 3.18
N ASP A 10 1.51 12.87 2.24
CA ASP A 10 1.73 11.92 1.14
C ASP A 10 2.43 12.61 -0.03
N GLU A 11 3.40 11.91 -0.65
CA GLU A 11 4.18 12.38 -1.81
C GLU A 11 4.85 13.76 -1.58
N ILE A 12 5.55 13.89 -0.45
CA ILE A 12 6.09 15.19 0.00
C ILE A 12 7.13 15.79 -0.97
N GLU A 13 7.75 14.99 -1.82
CA GLU A 13 8.65 15.46 -2.88
C GLU A 13 7.96 16.33 -3.93
N LYS A 14 6.62 16.25 -4.01
CA LYS A 14 5.80 17.05 -4.92
C LYS A 14 5.31 18.37 -4.31
N ALA A 15 5.58 18.57 -3.02
CA ALA A 15 5.13 19.77 -2.32
C ALA A 15 5.87 21.02 -2.80
N ASP A 16 5.18 22.15 -2.77
CA ASP A 16 5.82 23.45 -3.00
C ASP A 16 6.92 23.71 -1.95
N PRO A 17 8.08 24.28 -2.34
CA PRO A 17 9.17 24.60 -1.42
C PRO A 17 8.75 25.45 -0.22
N GLN A 18 7.71 26.28 -0.36
CA GLN A 18 7.19 27.07 0.76
C GLN A 18 6.49 26.17 1.79
N VAL A 19 5.81 25.09 1.35
CA VAL A 19 5.20 24.12 2.25
C VAL A 19 6.28 23.39 3.04
N ILE A 20 7.38 22.99 2.40
CA ILE A 20 8.53 22.38 3.10
C ILE A 20 9.10 23.34 4.17
N THR A 21 9.17 24.63 3.85
CA THR A 21 9.63 25.64 4.83
C THR A 21 8.67 25.78 6.02
N LEU A 22 7.37 25.74 5.79
CA LEU A 22 6.37 25.73 6.86
C LEU A 22 6.45 24.46 7.71
N LEU A 23 6.67 23.32 7.09
CA LEU A 23 6.87 22.05 7.80
C LEU A 23 8.11 22.05 8.68
N LEU A 24 9.18 22.72 8.29
CA LEU A 24 10.34 22.92 9.17
C LEU A 24 9.95 23.60 10.48
N GLN A 25 9.10 24.64 10.45
CA GLN A 25 8.62 25.27 11.69
C GLN A 25 7.81 24.30 12.56
N VAL A 26 6.96 23.48 11.92
CA VAL A 26 6.18 22.46 12.63
C VAL A 26 7.10 21.44 13.30
N LEU A 27 8.11 20.95 12.57
CA LEU A 27 9.06 19.95 13.07
C LEU A 27 9.99 20.50 14.16
N ASP A 28 10.36 21.78 14.09
CA ASP A 28 11.24 22.43 15.06
C ASP A 28 10.50 22.92 16.30
N ASP A 29 9.47 23.74 16.10
CA ASP A 29 8.76 24.44 17.18
C ASP A 29 7.56 23.64 17.71
N GLY A 30 7.11 22.63 16.97
CA GLY A 30 5.87 21.89 17.28
C GLY A 30 4.63 22.76 17.18
N ARG A 31 4.66 23.83 16.37
CA ARG A 31 3.54 24.77 16.17
C ARG A 31 3.60 25.43 14.80
N LEU A 32 2.46 25.83 14.32
CA LEU A 32 2.31 26.63 13.10
C LEU A 32 1.39 27.83 13.39
N THR A 33 1.80 29.03 12.99
CA THR A 33 0.98 30.23 13.09
C THR A 33 0.48 30.60 11.70
N ASP A 34 -0.85 30.77 11.56
CA ASP A 34 -1.46 31.21 10.30
C ASP A 34 -1.29 32.72 10.06
N GLY A 35 -1.67 33.19 8.86
CA GLY A 35 -1.58 34.61 8.49
C GLY A 35 -2.51 35.54 9.30
N GLN A 36 -3.38 35.00 10.15
CA GLN A 36 -4.28 35.74 11.04
C GLN A 36 -3.78 35.75 12.50
N GLY A 37 -2.61 35.14 12.76
CA GLY A 37 -2.02 35.07 14.09
C GLY A 37 -2.51 33.90 14.95
N ASN A 38 -3.35 32.99 14.42
CA ASN A 38 -3.77 31.81 15.16
C ASN A 38 -2.67 30.78 15.18
N THR A 39 -2.35 30.26 16.35
CA THR A 39 -1.31 29.22 16.51
C THR A 39 -1.94 27.85 16.73
N VAL A 40 -1.54 26.88 15.89
CA VAL A 40 -1.90 25.46 15.99
C VAL A 40 -0.72 24.72 16.60
N ASN A 41 -0.98 23.89 17.61
CA ASN A 41 0.00 23.12 18.34
C ASN A 41 0.08 21.69 17.79
N PHE A 42 1.29 21.25 17.39
CA PHE A 42 1.63 19.92 16.86
C PHE A 42 2.49 19.08 17.81
N LYS A 43 2.82 19.56 19.03
CA LYS A 43 3.74 18.88 19.94
C LYS A 43 3.33 17.46 20.31
N ASN A 44 2.04 17.16 20.27
CA ASN A 44 1.49 15.85 20.58
C ASN A 44 1.00 15.12 19.33
N THR A 45 1.57 15.42 18.16
CA THR A 45 1.21 14.75 16.91
C THR A 45 2.36 13.87 16.43
N VAL A 46 2.00 12.76 15.76
CA VAL A 46 2.94 11.98 14.98
C VAL A 46 2.87 12.47 13.54
N ILE A 47 3.99 12.90 12.99
CA ILE A 47 4.07 13.34 11.60
C ILE A 47 4.74 12.23 10.79
N ILE A 48 4.04 11.74 9.78
CA ILE A 48 4.50 10.72 8.86
C ILE A 48 4.54 11.35 7.47
N ALA A 49 5.67 11.28 6.80
CA ALA A 49 5.81 11.72 5.41
C ALA A 49 6.13 10.52 4.53
N THR A 50 5.44 10.38 3.40
CA THR A 50 5.78 9.40 2.37
C THR A 50 6.45 10.11 1.20
N SER A 51 7.34 9.42 0.51
CA SER A 51 8.01 9.94 -0.68
C SER A 51 8.46 8.81 -1.60
N ASN A 52 8.43 9.07 -2.91
CA ASN A 52 9.07 8.27 -3.93
C ASN A 52 10.44 8.83 -4.35
N ALA A 53 10.95 9.83 -3.64
CA ALA A 53 12.26 10.41 -3.90
C ALA A 53 13.37 9.36 -3.80
N GLY A 54 14.27 9.32 -4.78
CA GLY A 54 15.33 8.33 -4.85
C GLY A 54 14.89 6.92 -5.22
N PHE A 55 13.60 6.72 -5.54
CA PHE A 55 13.06 5.47 -6.08
C PHE A 55 13.55 5.27 -7.52
N GLY A 56 13.87 4.03 -7.89
CA GLY A 56 14.36 3.73 -9.24
C GLY A 56 15.84 4.05 -9.46
N TYR A 57 16.56 4.49 -8.45
CA TYR A 57 18.00 4.71 -8.55
C TYR A 57 18.76 3.45 -8.98
N GLU A 58 18.22 2.29 -8.64
CA GLU A 58 18.79 0.98 -8.98
C GLU A 58 18.70 0.65 -10.48
N ALA A 59 17.76 1.23 -11.21
CA ALA A 59 17.55 0.95 -12.62
C ALA A 59 18.71 1.44 -13.53
N GLY A 60 19.57 2.31 -13.03
CA GLY A 60 20.75 2.83 -13.72
C GLY A 60 22.09 2.28 -13.23
N LEU A 61 22.09 1.46 -12.18
CA LEU A 61 23.33 0.92 -11.61
C LEU A 61 23.73 -0.39 -12.31
N THR A 62 25.04 -0.55 -12.58
CA THR A 62 25.61 -1.86 -12.92
C THR A 62 25.52 -2.77 -11.69
N LYS A 63 25.40 -4.10 -11.90
CA LYS A 63 25.23 -5.10 -10.83
C LYS A 63 26.28 -5.05 -9.70
N ASP A 64 27.42 -4.43 -9.96
CA ASP A 64 28.56 -4.33 -9.05
C ASP A 64 28.72 -2.92 -8.43
N ALA A 65 27.81 -1.98 -8.71
CA ALA A 65 27.88 -0.65 -8.12
C ALA A 65 27.32 -0.64 -6.71
N GLU A 66 28.10 -0.15 -5.74
CA GLU A 66 27.62 0.05 -4.38
C GLU A 66 26.43 1.02 -4.39
N LYS A 67 25.33 0.60 -3.78
CA LYS A 67 24.13 1.43 -3.62
C LYS A 67 24.47 2.58 -2.65
N PRO A 68 24.33 3.86 -3.07
CA PRO A 68 24.52 4.96 -2.16
C PRO A 68 23.59 4.85 -0.96
N GLU A 69 24.05 5.38 0.18
CA GLU A 69 23.21 5.43 1.37
C GLU A 69 21.88 6.16 1.10
N LEU A 70 20.82 5.74 1.79
CA LEU A 70 19.48 6.30 1.64
C LEU A 70 19.48 7.83 1.74
N MET A 71 20.20 8.37 2.72
CA MET A 71 20.28 9.82 2.92
C MET A 71 20.93 10.54 1.73
N ASP A 72 21.93 9.94 1.09
CA ASP A 72 22.57 10.53 -0.10
C ASP A 72 21.65 10.54 -1.32
N ARG A 73 20.80 9.52 -1.45
CA ARG A 73 19.78 9.47 -2.51
C ARG A 73 18.66 10.49 -2.33
N LEU A 74 18.41 10.92 -1.08
CA LEU A 74 17.37 11.91 -0.77
C LEU A 74 17.84 13.36 -0.90
N LYS A 75 19.15 13.64 -0.81
CA LYS A 75 19.73 15.01 -0.88
C LYS A 75 19.34 15.81 -2.14
N PRO A 76 19.17 15.22 -3.34
CA PRO A 76 18.73 15.96 -4.53
C PRO A 76 17.29 16.50 -4.41
N TYR A 77 16.47 15.90 -3.56
CA TYR A 77 15.03 16.21 -3.41
C TYR A 77 14.74 17.06 -2.18
N PHE A 78 15.50 16.84 -1.11
CA PHE A 78 15.26 17.47 0.18
C PHE A 78 16.54 18.07 0.74
N ARG A 79 16.43 19.25 1.32
CA ARG A 79 17.54 19.86 2.03
C ARG A 79 17.94 19.02 3.23
N PRO A 80 19.25 18.90 3.57
CA PRO A 80 19.72 18.13 4.72
C PRO A 80 19.07 18.57 6.04
N GLU A 81 18.81 19.87 6.20
CA GLU A 81 18.13 20.42 7.37
C GLU A 81 16.74 19.84 7.58
N PHE A 82 15.99 19.58 6.49
CA PHE A 82 14.66 18.96 6.56
C PHE A 82 14.74 17.47 6.92
N LEU A 83 15.64 16.73 6.29
CA LEU A 83 15.84 15.30 6.55
C LEU A 83 16.25 15.04 8.00
N ASN A 84 17.10 15.91 8.57
CA ASN A 84 17.60 15.79 9.94
C ASN A 84 16.53 16.06 11.02
N ARG A 85 15.34 16.51 10.66
CA ARG A 85 14.22 16.71 11.60
C ARG A 85 13.38 15.47 11.82
N PHE A 86 13.51 14.48 10.96
CA PHE A 86 12.82 13.19 11.15
C PHE A 86 13.58 12.32 12.14
N ASN A 87 12.84 11.68 13.04
CA ASN A 87 13.42 10.74 14.01
C ASN A 87 13.91 9.45 13.35
N ALA A 88 13.26 9.05 12.24
CA ALA A 88 13.63 7.89 11.46
C ALA A 88 13.24 8.08 9.98
N VAL A 89 14.06 7.55 9.09
CA VAL A 89 13.77 7.41 7.68
C VAL A 89 13.77 5.91 7.38
N ILE A 90 12.65 5.41 6.84
CA ILE A 90 12.43 3.99 6.59
C ILE A 90 12.36 3.78 5.08
N GLU A 91 13.24 2.95 4.55
CA GLU A 91 13.22 2.54 3.16
C GLU A 91 12.36 1.28 3.01
N PHE A 92 11.38 1.34 2.11
CA PHE A 92 10.61 0.17 1.70
C PHE A 92 11.32 -0.54 0.55
N SER A 93 11.49 -1.85 0.68
CA SER A 93 12.07 -2.69 -0.37
C SER A 93 11.05 -2.99 -1.47
N HIS A 94 11.54 -3.33 -2.66
CA HIS A 94 10.70 -3.91 -3.70
C HIS A 94 10.09 -5.23 -3.24
N LEU A 95 8.84 -5.47 -3.64
CA LEU A 95 8.14 -6.71 -3.34
C LEU A 95 8.70 -7.83 -4.22
N ASN A 96 9.08 -8.93 -3.60
CA ASN A 96 9.43 -10.17 -4.30
C ASN A 96 8.19 -11.07 -4.48
N LYS A 97 8.34 -12.18 -5.21
CA LYS A 97 7.22 -13.11 -5.48
C LYS A 97 6.60 -13.69 -4.20
N GLU A 98 7.42 -13.95 -3.18
CA GLU A 98 6.94 -14.47 -1.89
C GLU A 98 6.10 -13.44 -1.14
N ASP A 99 6.52 -12.18 -1.17
CA ASP A 99 5.77 -11.08 -0.56
C ASP A 99 4.43 -10.86 -1.29
N LEU A 100 4.43 -10.95 -2.63
CA LEU A 100 3.21 -10.87 -3.43
C LEU A 100 2.23 -11.99 -3.06
N SER A 101 2.70 -13.22 -2.89
CA SER A 101 1.86 -14.36 -2.48
C SER A 101 1.25 -14.12 -1.09
N LYS A 102 2.02 -13.62 -0.13
CA LYS A 102 1.51 -13.25 1.20
C LYS A 102 0.44 -12.14 1.15
N ILE A 103 0.63 -11.17 0.25
CA ILE A 103 -0.36 -10.09 0.06
C ILE A 103 -1.66 -10.65 -0.51
N VAL A 104 -1.59 -11.56 -1.49
CA VAL A 104 -2.77 -12.26 -2.00
C VAL A 104 -3.50 -12.99 -0.88
N ASP A 105 -2.78 -13.76 -0.05
CA ASP A 105 -3.37 -14.48 1.08
C ASP A 105 -4.07 -13.52 2.07
N LEU A 106 -3.44 -12.41 2.44
CA LEU A 106 -4.03 -11.42 3.33
C LEU A 106 -5.32 -10.81 2.74
N MET A 107 -5.32 -10.49 1.44
CA MET A 107 -6.50 -9.95 0.77
C MET A 107 -7.63 -10.98 0.69
N LEU A 108 -7.32 -12.25 0.44
CA LEU A 108 -8.30 -13.34 0.45
C LEU A 108 -8.90 -13.58 1.83
N ILE A 109 -8.12 -13.41 2.91
CA ILE A 109 -8.63 -13.43 4.29
C ILE A 109 -9.68 -12.32 4.50
N GLU A 110 -9.43 -11.11 3.99
CA GLU A 110 -10.40 -10.00 4.08
C GLU A 110 -11.69 -10.30 3.30
N VAL A 111 -11.56 -10.89 2.10
CA VAL A 111 -12.72 -11.35 1.31
C VAL A 111 -13.51 -12.38 2.09
N ASN A 112 -12.86 -13.43 2.61
CA ASN A 112 -13.49 -14.46 3.42
C ASN A 112 -14.19 -13.90 4.66
N LYS A 113 -13.58 -12.95 5.35
CA LYS A 113 -14.21 -12.26 6.48
C LYS A 113 -15.51 -11.53 6.09
N THR A 114 -15.58 -11.06 4.86
CA THR A 114 -16.80 -10.41 4.34
C THR A 114 -17.85 -11.45 3.94
N LEU A 115 -17.44 -12.54 3.29
CA LEU A 115 -18.31 -13.65 2.86
C LEU A 115 -18.88 -14.42 4.05
N SER A 116 -18.10 -14.59 5.12
CA SER A 116 -18.54 -15.26 6.36
C SER A 116 -19.73 -14.58 7.04
N LYS A 117 -19.90 -13.27 6.87
CA LYS A 117 -21.10 -12.56 7.35
C LYS A 117 -22.37 -13.01 6.64
N LYS A 118 -22.24 -13.64 5.48
CA LYS A 118 -23.32 -14.25 4.69
C LYS A 118 -23.31 -15.77 4.76
N GLU A 119 -22.56 -16.33 5.72
CA GLU A 119 -22.38 -17.77 5.93
C GLU A 119 -21.71 -18.49 4.75
N ILE A 120 -21.00 -17.76 3.90
CA ILE A 120 -20.27 -18.31 2.75
C ILE A 120 -18.81 -18.48 3.15
N ASN A 121 -18.25 -19.68 2.88
CA ASN A 121 -16.84 -20.01 3.04
C ASN A 121 -16.23 -20.24 1.67
N LEU A 122 -15.13 -19.54 1.34
CA LEU A 122 -14.42 -19.66 0.10
C LEU A 122 -13.03 -20.26 0.33
N ALA A 123 -12.75 -21.41 -0.26
CA ALA A 123 -11.42 -21.92 -0.45
C ALA A 123 -10.86 -21.40 -1.79
N VAL A 124 -9.56 -21.15 -1.86
CA VAL A 124 -8.90 -20.71 -3.09
C VAL A 124 -7.72 -21.64 -3.33
N SER A 125 -7.69 -22.30 -4.48
CA SER A 125 -6.61 -23.21 -4.86
C SER A 125 -5.29 -22.45 -5.04
N ASP A 126 -4.16 -23.15 -4.91
CA ASP A 126 -2.84 -22.55 -5.14
C ASP A 126 -2.69 -22.03 -6.57
N ALA A 127 -3.24 -22.75 -7.55
CA ALA A 127 -3.26 -22.30 -8.95
C ALA A 127 -4.03 -20.99 -9.13
N ALA A 128 -5.19 -20.85 -8.47
CA ALA A 128 -5.97 -19.60 -8.50
C ALA A 128 -5.23 -18.45 -7.80
N LYS A 129 -4.51 -18.72 -6.70
CA LYS A 129 -3.69 -17.70 -6.03
C LYS A 129 -2.52 -17.23 -6.90
N GLU A 130 -1.87 -18.14 -7.60
CA GLU A 130 -0.80 -17.80 -8.56
C GLU A 130 -1.34 -16.93 -9.70
N TYR A 131 -2.48 -17.31 -10.26
CA TYR A 131 -3.16 -16.51 -11.29
C TYR A 131 -3.47 -15.09 -10.79
N LEU A 132 -4.07 -14.95 -9.62
CA LEU A 132 -4.41 -13.66 -9.02
C LEU A 132 -3.16 -12.80 -8.79
N ARG A 133 -2.07 -13.39 -8.29
CA ARG A 133 -0.79 -12.74 -8.11
C ARG A 133 -0.26 -12.18 -9.43
N ASP A 134 -0.24 -13.02 -10.47
CA ASP A 134 0.36 -12.67 -11.76
C ASP A 134 -0.49 -11.64 -12.53
N GLN A 135 -1.81 -11.68 -12.38
CA GLN A 135 -2.72 -10.67 -12.92
C GLN A 135 -2.73 -9.36 -12.12
N GLY A 136 -2.46 -9.45 -10.84
CA GLY A 136 -2.52 -8.31 -9.91
C GLY A 136 -1.22 -7.55 -9.74
N TYR A 137 -0.13 -7.98 -10.35
CA TYR A 137 1.18 -7.32 -10.29
C TYR A 137 1.45 -6.54 -11.58
N ASP A 138 1.91 -5.32 -11.43
CA ASP A 138 2.39 -4.46 -12.50
C ASP A 138 3.75 -3.88 -12.12
N GLU A 139 4.71 -3.85 -13.03
CA GLU A 139 6.08 -3.38 -12.75
C GLU A 139 6.12 -1.91 -12.32
N VAL A 140 5.19 -1.08 -12.78
CA VAL A 140 5.13 0.36 -12.49
C VAL A 140 4.23 0.64 -11.29
N MET A 141 3.05 0.01 -11.25
CA MET A 141 2.04 0.24 -10.20
C MET A 141 2.19 -0.70 -9.01
N GLY A 142 3.07 -1.70 -9.09
CA GLY A 142 3.27 -2.70 -8.04
C GLY A 142 2.03 -3.55 -7.83
N VAL A 143 1.55 -3.62 -6.59
CA VAL A 143 0.36 -4.41 -6.19
C VAL A 143 -0.94 -3.61 -6.19
N ARG A 144 -0.92 -2.35 -6.59
CA ARG A 144 -2.15 -1.53 -6.62
C ARG A 144 -3.28 -2.15 -7.45
N PRO A 145 -3.01 -2.80 -8.61
CA PRO A 145 -4.06 -3.48 -9.37
C PRO A 145 -4.64 -4.71 -8.67
N LEU A 146 -3.89 -5.36 -7.77
CA LEU A 146 -4.26 -6.64 -7.15
C LEU A 146 -5.62 -6.58 -6.42
N ARG A 147 -5.90 -5.48 -5.73
CA ARG A 147 -7.20 -5.29 -5.06
C ARG A 147 -8.35 -5.38 -6.07
N ARG A 148 -8.22 -4.70 -7.21
CA ARG A 148 -9.24 -4.70 -8.26
C ARG A 148 -9.38 -6.07 -8.90
N VAL A 149 -8.26 -6.76 -9.13
CA VAL A 149 -8.26 -8.12 -9.69
C VAL A 149 -9.00 -9.08 -8.74
N ILE A 150 -8.71 -9.04 -7.43
CA ILE A 150 -9.39 -9.87 -6.44
C ILE A 150 -10.89 -9.52 -6.34
N GLU A 151 -11.26 -8.24 -6.42
CA GLU A 151 -12.67 -7.85 -6.44
C GLU A 151 -13.37 -8.43 -7.67
N GLN A 152 -12.83 -8.28 -8.87
CA GLN A 152 -13.43 -8.75 -10.12
C GLN A 152 -13.40 -10.27 -10.23
N GLU A 153 -12.27 -10.91 -9.99
CA GLU A 153 -12.10 -12.35 -10.22
C GLU A 153 -12.67 -13.22 -9.11
N ILE A 154 -12.73 -12.71 -7.89
CA ILE A 154 -13.24 -13.48 -6.75
C ILE A 154 -14.61 -12.96 -6.32
N ARG A 155 -14.70 -11.70 -5.89
CA ARG A 155 -15.90 -11.19 -5.25
C ARG A 155 -17.10 -11.16 -6.19
N ASP A 156 -16.91 -10.69 -7.42
CA ASP A 156 -18.00 -10.61 -8.40
C ASP A 156 -18.43 -12.00 -8.82
N LYS A 157 -17.48 -12.91 -9.16
CA LYS A 157 -17.79 -14.29 -9.53
C LYS A 157 -18.43 -15.11 -8.41
N VAL A 158 -18.00 -14.91 -7.15
CA VAL A 158 -18.67 -15.53 -6.00
C VAL A 158 -20.09 -15.01 -5.84
N THR A 159 -20.31 -13.72 -6.09
CA THR A 159 -21.65 -13.14 -6.02
C THR A 159 -22.56 -13.72 -7.09
N ASP A 160 -22.09 -13.80 -8.33
CA ASP A 160 -22.85 -14.37 -9.45
C ASP A 160 -23.18 -15.84 -9.19
N PHE A 161 -22.19 -16.64 -8.80
CA PHE A 161 -22.41 -18.04 -8.46
C PHE A 161 -23.43 -18.23 -7.33
N HIS A 162 -23.33 -17.42 -6.27
CA HIS A 162 -24.23 -17.53 -5.12
C HIS A 162 -25.66 -17.08 -5.44
N LEU A 163 -25.85 -16.12 -6.35
CA LEU A 163 -27.20 -15.73 -6.79
C LEU A 163 -27.93 -16.87 -7.49
N ASP A 164 -27.21 -17.70 -8.26
CA ASP A 164 -27.76 -18.85 -8.94
C ASP A 164 -27.86 -20.10 -8.03
N ASN A 165 -27.13 -20.13 -6.91
CA ASN A 165 -26.97 -21.29 -6.04
C ASN A 165 -27.05 -20.90 -4.55
N LEU A 166 -28.19 -20.38 -4.09
CA LEU A 166 -28.37 -19.80 -2.75
C LEU A 166 -28.13 -20.78 -1.59
N GLU A 167 -28.33 -22.08 -1.82
CA GLU A 167 -28.16 -23.12 -0.82
C GLU A 167 -26.68 -23.51 -0.60
N VAL A 168 -25.82 -23.20 -1.56
CA VAL A 168 -24.39 -23.56 -1.50
C VAL A 168 -23.64 -22.56 -0.63
N LYS A 169 -23.04 -23.06 0.46
CA LYS A 169 -22.31 -22.24 1.43
C LYS A 169 -20.79 -22.43 1.37
N ASN A 170 -20.33 -23.57 0.88
CA ASN A 170 -18.92 -23.86 0.75
C ASN A 170 -18.49 -23.79 -0.71
N LEU A 171 -17.67 -22.82 -1.03
CA LEU A 171 -17.24 -22.53 -2.39
C LEU A 171 -15.74 -22.76 -2.53
N GLU A 172 -15.33 -23.06 -3.74
CA GLU A 172 -13.93 -23.13 -4.13
C GLU A 172 -13.69 -22.29 -5.38
N ALA A 173 -12.67 -21.45 -5.32
CA ALA A 173 -12.11 -20.78 -6.49
C ALA A 173 -10.95 -21.59 -7.03
N ASP A 174 -11.01 -22.02 -8.28
CA ASP A 174 -10.04 -22.86 -8.92
C ASP A 174 -9.78 -22.43 -10.37
N MET A 175 -8.76 -22.99 -11.01
CA MET A 175 -8.44 -22.73 -12.42
C MET A 175 -8.95 -23.89 -13.29
N GLU A 176 -9.78 -23.57 -14.28
CA GLU A 176 -10.23 -24.50 -15.31
C GLU A 176 -9.98 -23.87 -16.71
N ASP A 177 -9.27 -24.58 -17.56
CA ASP A 177 -8.91 -24.14 -18.92
C ASP A 177 -8.31 -22.71 -18.98
N GLY A 178 -7.51 -22.34 -17.95
CA GLY A 178 -6.88 -21.02 -17.87
C GLY A 178 -7.78 -19.89 -17.39
N VAL A 179 -9.00 -20.19 -16.97
CA VAL A 179 -9.97 -19.24 -16.41
C VAL A 179 -10.22 -19.56 -14.94
N LEU A 180 -10.29 -18.53 -14.11
CA LEU A 180 -10.68 -18.70 -12.70
C LEU A 180 -12.21 -18.93 -12.64
N VAL A 181 -12.61 -20.04 -12.04
CA VAL A 181 -14.00 -20.45 -11.86
C VAL A 181 -14.34 -20.59 -10.38
N ILE A 182 -15.61 -20.36 -10.05
CA ILE A 182 -16.16 -20.62 -8.71
C ILE A 182 -17.06 -21.86 -8.81
N LYS A 183 -16.85 -22.82 -7.93
CA LYS A 183 -17.62 -24.07 -7.87
C LYS A 183 -17.97 -24.42 -6.42
N GLU A 184 -18.89 -25.34 -6.23
CA GLU A 184 -19.17 -25.91 -4.92
C GLU A 184 -17.96 -26.72 -4.47
N LYS A 185 -17.52 -26.50 -3.24
CA LYS A 185 -16.44 -27.28 -2.63
C LYS A 185 -17.01 -28.64 -2.19
N THR A 186 -16.54 -29.68 -2.87
CA THR A 186 -16.89 -31.10 -2.56
C THR A 186 -16.18 -31.59 -1.29
#